data_6b1ead5e469b7d19c42ca4319367f4ab
#
_entry.id   6b1ead5e469b7d19c42ca4319367f4ab
#
_cell.length_a   1.000
_cell.length_b   1.000
_cell.length_c   1.000
_cell.angle_alpha   90.00
_cell.angle_beta   90.00
_cell.angle_gamma   90.00
#
_symmetry.space_group_name_H-M   'P 1'
#
loop_
_entity.id
_entity.type
_entity.pdbx_description
1 polymer ?
#
loop_
_entity_poly.entity_id
_entity_poly.type
_entity_poly.pdbx_seq_one_letter_code
_entity_poly.pdbx_strand_id
1 'polypeptide(L)'
;MQARAFTAINVTIPYKQFVIPYCDVVDPKAKAIGAVNTIVNRDGRLYGYNTDYAGFSYLAKVHGVDFADKTVLILGTGGTHSTVAAVCRDGGAREVLTASRTGRDGALLYSEAMHRRDVQIIINTTPCGMYPNVGQCLIDPKTFPRLEAVLDVVYNPFRTELLLRAEDC
;
A
#
# COMPACT_ATOMS: atom_id res chain seq x y z
N MET A 1 8.66 23.00 8.13
CA MET A 1 9.95 22.45 7.64
C MET A 1 11.03 23.52 7.45
N GLN A 2 10.68 24.76 7.17
CA GLN A 2 11.68 25.83 6.96
C GLN A 2 12.64 26.05 8.16
N ALA A 3 12.13 25.97 9.39
CA ALA A 3 12.96 26.12 10.61
C ALA A 3 13.88 24.92 10.92
N ARG A 4 13.64 23.76 10.30
CA ARG A 4 14.41 22.51 10.50
C ARG A 4 14.70 22.15 11.96
N ALA A 5 13.82 22.59 12.89
CA ALA A 5 14.00 22.44 14.33
C ALA A 5 13.49 21.09 14.85
N PHE A 6 13.87 19.99 14.19
CA PHE A 6 13.51 18.63 14.59
C PHE A 6 14.65 17.67 14.26
N THR A 7 14.74 16.55 14.96
CA THR A 7 15.69 15.47 14.68
C THR A 7 15.18 14.53 13.62
N ALA A 8 13.91 14.11 13.74
CA ALA A 8 13.23 13.29 12.76
C ALA A 8 11.72 13.52 12.85
N ILE A 9 11.02 13.28 11.75
CA ILE A 9 9.55 13.33 11.69
C ILE A 9 9.02 12.19 10.82
N ASN A 10 7.85 11.66 11.19
CA ASN A 10 7.07 10.80 10.33
C ASN A 10 6.12 11.64 9.47
N VAL A 11 5.94 11.21 8.24
CA VAL A 11 5.06 11.83 7.25
C VAL A 11 3.99 10.82 6.85
N THR A 12 2.72 11.21 6.93
CA THR A 12 1.60 10.36 6.57
C THR A 12 0.71 11.02 5.52
N ILE A 13 -0.41 10.39 5.20
CA ILE A 13 -1.42 10.88 4.25
C ILE A 13 -1.87 12.30 4.66
N PRO A 14 -1.99 13.25 3.71
CA PRO A 14 -1.76 13.11 2.27
C PRO A 14 -0.37 13.57 1.82
N TYR A 15 0.61 13.74 2.70
CA TYR A 15 1.82 14.53 2.48
C TYR A 15 3.04 13.75 1.97
N LYS A 16 2.98 12.41 1.86
CA LYS A 16 4.15 11.56 1.51
C LYS A 16 4.83 11.93 0.19
N GLN A 17 4.08 12.44 -0.79
CA GLN A 17 4.62 12.93 -2.07
C GLN A 17 5.05 14.39 -1.98
N PHE A 18 4.25 15.21 -1.29
CA PHE A 18 4.48 16.66 -1.18
C PHE A 18 5.76 17.04 -0.45
N VAL A 19 6.29 16.17 0.42
CA VAL A 19 7.50 16.48 1.20
C VAL A 19 8.80 16.23 0.43
N ILE A 20 8.75 15.50 -0.68
CA ILE A 20 9.93 15.15 -1.48
C ILE A 20 10.77 16.38 -1.88
N PRO A 21 10.18 17.48 -2.42
CA PRO A 21 10.94 18.68 -2.79
C PRO A 21 11.60 19.41 -1.62
N TYR A 22 11.21 19.10 -0.38
CA TYR A 22 11.78 19.72 0.82
C TYR A 22 12.91 18.91 1.44
N CYS A 23 13.21 17.72 0.91
CA CYS A 23 14.33 16.89 1.32
C CYS A 23 15.57 17.29 0.50
N ASP A 24 16.69 17.49 1.18
CA ASP A 24 17.98 17.76 0.52
C ASP A 24 18.54 16.49 -0.14
N VAL A 25 18.22 15.34 0.43
CA VAL A 25 18.58 14.00 -0.09
C VAL A 25 17.36 13.09 0.05
N VAL A 26 17.02 12.37 -0.99
CA VAL A 26 15.99 11.34 -0.96
C VAL A 26 16.64 9.99 -1.26
N ASP A 27 16.37 9.02 -0.39
CA ASP A 27 16.81 7.65 -0.59
C ASP A 27 16.41 7.14 -1.98
N PRO A 28 17.27 6.41 -2.72
CA PRO A 28 16.96 5.96 -4.07
C PRO A 28 15.68 5.16 -4.18
N LYS A 29 15.36 4.29 -3.20
CA LYS A 29 14.12 3.52 -3.19
C LYS A 29 12.91 4.44 -2.95
N ALA A 30 12.99 5.37 -1.98
CA ALA A 30 11.94 6.35 -1.73
C ALA A 30 11.67 7.24 -2.95
N LYS A 31 12.73 7.60 -3.68
CA LYS A 31 12.65 8.36 -4.93
C LYS A 31 11.96 7.58 -6.04
N ALA A 32 12.32 6.31 -6.23
CA ALA A 32 11.72 5.42 -7.23
C ALA A 32 10.22 5.16 -6.94
N ILE A 33 9.85 5.04 -5.67
CA ILE A 33 8.46 4.89 -5.22
C ILE A 33 7.67 6.20 -5.40
N GLY A 34 8.33 7.35 -5.31
CA GLY A 34 7.70 8.67 -5.32
C GLY A 34 6.97 9.00 -4.00
N ALA A 35 7.42 8.45 -2.88
CA ALA A 35 6.82 8.69 -1.57
C ALA A 35 7.85 8.63 -0.44
N VAL A 36 7.82 9.63 0.45
CA VAL A 36 8.64 9.72 1.67
C VAL A 36 7.71 9.67 2.87
N ASN A 37 7.96 8.78 3.82
CA ASN A 37 7.20 8.67 5.07
C ASN A 37 8.04 9.00 6.32
N THR A 38 9.37 9.16 6.16
CA THR A 38 10.27 9.45 7.27
C THR A 38 11.31 10.47 6.80
N ILE A 39 11.49 11.56 7.56
CA ILE A 39 12.51 12.56 7.30
C ILE A 39 13.41 12.67 8.52
N VAL A 40 14.71 12.55 8.30
CA VAL A 40 15.74 12.70 9.34
C VAL A 40 16.51 13.98 9.05
N ASN A 41 16.68 14.81 10.08
CA ASN A 41 17.52 16.00 10.04
C ASN A 41 18.93 15.63 10.60
N ARG A 42 19.94 15.78 9.76
CA ARG A 42 21.33 15.64 10.17
C ARG A 42 22.03 16.95 9.92
N ASP A 43 22.31 17.68 10.97
CA ASP A 43 23.05 18.97 10.93
C ASP A 43 22.40 19.98 9.96
N GLY A 44 21.06 20.08 10.00
CA GLY A 44 20.29 20.98 9.14
C GLY A 44 20.02 20.43 7.75
N ARG A 45 20.53 19.27 7.36
CA ARG A 45 20.27 18.61 6.09
C ARG A 45 19.19 17.55 6.23
N LEU A 46 18.17 17.58 5.39
CA LEU A 46 17.00 16.72 5.45
C LEU A 46 17.13 15.48 4.54
N TYR A 47 17.05 14.30 5.11
CA TYR A 47 17.11 13.03 4.41
C TYR A 47 15.75 12.35 4.44
N GLY A 48 15.16 12.11 3.25
CA GLY A 48 13.86 11.47 3.08
C GLY A 48 13.98 9.97 2.82
N TYR A 49 13.20 9.17 3.54
CA TYR A 49 13.16 7.71 3.43
C TYR A 49 11.73 7.20 3.28
N ASN A 50 11.61 5.96 2.77
CA ASN A 50 10.35 5.21 2.78
C ASN A 50 10.53 3.90 3.57
N THR A 51 10.15 3.92 4.84
CA THR A 51 10.24 2.75 5.74
C THR A 51 9.08 1.78 5.57
N ASP A 52 7.96 2.22 4.95
CA ASP A 52 6.79 1.36 4.67
C ASP A 52 7.15 0.25 3.68
N TYR A 53 8.10 0.49 2.76
CA TYR A 53 8.56 -0.52 1.81
C TYR A 53 9.15 -1.74 2.54
N ALA A 54 10.09 -1.51 3.46
CA ALA A 54 10.69 -2.60 4.23
C ALA A 54 9.67 -3.27 5.16
N GLY A 55 8.79 -2.47 5.79
CA GLY A 55 7.73 -2.97 6.66
C GLY A 55 6.76 -3.87 5.94
N PHE A 56 6.27 -3.47 4.77
CA PHE A 56 5.32 -4.26 3.99
C PHE A 56 5.99 -5.52 3.38
N SER A 57 7.24 -5.40 2.90
CA SER A 57 8.01 -6.56 2.44
C SER A 57 8.18 -7.59 3.56
N TYR A 58 8.48 -7.14 4.78
CA TYR A 58 8.60 -8.00 5.94
C TYR A 58 7.28 -8.66 6.31
N LEU A 59 6.16 -7.91 6.30
CA LEU A 59 4.81 -8.43 6.55
C LEU A 59 4.49 -9.58 5.59
N ALA A 60 4.67 -9.38 4.29
CA ALA A 60 4.43 -10.43 3.30
C ALA A 60 5.29 -11.68 3.56
N LYS A 61 6.59 -11.47 3.82
CA LYS A 61 7.54 -12.55 4.08
C LYS A 61 7.18 -13.39 5.30
N VAL A 62 6.84 -12.78 6.44
CA VAL A 62 6.54 -13.53 7.68
C VAL A 62 5.23 -14.30 7.60
N HIS A 63 4.31 -13.88 6.73
CA HIS A 63 3.06 -14.59 6.46
C HIS A 63 3.14 -15.52 5.24
N GLY A 64 4.34 -15.74 4.68
CA GLY A 64 4.55 -16.67 3.57
C GLY A 64 3.90 -16.25 2.26
N VAL A 65 3.59 -14.94 2.08
CA VAL A 65 3.01 -14.43 0.84
C VAL A 65 4.13 -14.17 -0.16
N ASP A 66 4.10 -14.95 -1.26
CA ASP A 66 5.02 -14.82 -2.39
C ASP A 66 4.31 -14.15 -3.57
N PHE A 67 4.93 -13.11 -4.11
CA PHE A 67 4.40 -12.36 -5.24
C PHE A 67 4.86 -12.90 -6.61
N ALA A 68 5.87 -13.77 -6.65
CA ALA A 68 6.44 -14.27 -7.90
C ALA A 68 5.37 -14.92 -8.78
N ASP A 69 5.28 -14.45 -10.03
CA ASP A 69 4.32 -14.90 -11.05
C ASP A 69 2.83 -14.76 -10.69
N LYS A 70 2.50 -13.97 -9.66
CA LYS A 70 1.11 -13.75 -9.23
C LYS A 70 0.48 -12.52 -9.88
N THR A 71 -0.84 -12.59 -10.08
CA THR A 71 -1.68 -11.40 -10.36
C THR A 71 -2.13 -10.82 -9.03
N VAL A 72 -1.70 -9.59 -8.75
CA VAL A 72 -1.97 -8.85 -7.51
C VAL A 72 -2.97 -7.74 -7.78
N LEU A 73 -4.01 -7.62 -6.98
CA LEU A 73 -4.97 -6.53 -6.99
C LEU A 73 -4.78 -5.63 -5.77
N ILE A 74 -4.41 -4.37 -5.99
CA ILE A 74 -4.26 -3.36 -4.95
C ILE A 74 -5.50 -2.47 -4.94
N LEU A 75 -6.15 -2.32 -3.78
CA LEU A 75 -7.29 -1.44 -3.58
C LEU A 75 -6.79 -0.07 -3.11
N GLY A 76 -7.14 0.98 -3.88
CA GLY A 76 -6.76 2.36 -3.60
C GLY A 76 -5.59 2.88 -4.44
N THR A 77 -5.48 4.21 -4.54
CA THR A 77 -4.47 4.94 -5.34
C THR A 77 -3.66 5.95 -4.51
N GLY A 78 -3.71 5.84 -3.18
CA GLY A 78 -3.04 6.77 -2.26
C GLY A 78 -1.52 6.55 -2.13
N GLY A 79 -0.86 7.31 -1.25
CA GLY A 79 0.59 7.24 -1.06
C GLY A 79 1.12 5.87 -0.60
N THR A 80 0.31 5.05 0.07
CA THR A 80 0.68 3.68 0.47
C THR A 80 0.62 2.72 -0.73
N HIS A 81 -0.30 2.96 -1.69
CA HIS A 81 -0.41 2.20 -2.92
C HIS A 81 0.93 2.11 -3.68
N SER A 82 1.59 3.25 -3.91
CA SER A 82 2.85 3.28 -4.67
C SER A 82 3.93 2.41 -4.02
N THR A 83 3.99 2.43 -2.69
CA THR A 83 4.94 1.61 -1.91
C THR A 83 4.63 0.12 -2.04
N VAL A 84 3.37 -0.27 -1.86
CA VAL A 84 2.90 -1.66 -1.98
C VAL A 84 3.11 -2.18 -3.40
N ALA A 85 2.76 -1.37 -4.40
CA ALA A 85 2.96 -1.72 -5.82
C ALA A 85 4.45 -1.96 -6.14
N ALA A 86 5.36 -1.15 -5.56
CA ALA A 86 6.80 -1.36 -5.72
C ALA A 86 7.25 -2.69 -5.09
N VAL A 87 6.75 -3.02 -3.88
CA VAL A 87 7.08 -4.31 -3.23
C VAL A 87 6.59 -5.48 -4.08
N CYS A 88 5.36 -5.43 -4.60
CA CYS A 88 4.81 -6.50 -5.43
C CYS A 88 5.63 -6.70 -6.73
N ARG A 89 6.00 -5.60 -7.42
CA ARG A 89 6.81 -5.66 -8.63
C ARG A 89 8.21 -6.19 -8.36
N ASP A 90 8.88 -5.69 -7.33
CA ASP A 90 10.22 -6.17 -6.92
C ASP A 90 10.18 -7.63 -6.47
N GLY A 91 9.05 -8.10 -5.92
CA GLY A 91 8.77 -9.49 -5.58
C GLY A 91 8.42 -10.38 -6.78
N GLY A 92 8.49 -9.86 -8.02
CA GLY A 92 8.29 -10.63 -9.23
C GLY A 92 6.82 -10.86 -9.60
N ALA A 93 5.88 -10.02 -9.13
CA ALA A 93 4.49 -10.12 -9.53
C ALA A 93 4.34 -10.06 -11.06
N ARG A 94 3.58 -11.01 -11.62
CA ARG A 94 3.31 -11.07 -13.06
C ARG A 94 2.52 -9.86 -13.53
N GLU A 95 1.55 -9.45 -12.73
CA GLU A 95 0.69 -8.30 -12.99
C GLU A 95 0.30 -7.62 -11.67
N VAL A 96 0.37 -6.30 -11.65
CA VAL A 96 -0.10 -5.49 -10.52
C VAL A 96 -1.22 -4.59 -10.99
N LEU A 97 -2.44 -4.96 -10.64
CA LEU A 97 -3.66 -4.23 -10.92
C LEU A 97 -3.96 -3.26 -9.78
N THR A 98 -4.59 -2.17 -10.12
CA THR A 98 -5.11 -1.21 -9.14
C THR A 98 -6.61 -1.05 -9.34
N ALA A 99 -7.36 -1.03 -8.24
CA ALA A 99 -8.78 -0.67 -8.27
C ALA A 99 -9.07 0.54 -7.39
N SER A 100 -9.96 1.40 -7.86
CA SER A 100 -10.37 2.61 -7.15
C SER A 100 -11.85 2.93 -7.37
N ARG A 101 -12.36 3.90 -6.62
CA ARG A 101 -13.75 4.36 -6.76
C ARG A 101 -14.03 5.06 -8.09
N THR A 102 -13.00 5.64 -8.70
CA THR A 102 -13.17 6.51 -9.88
C THR A 102 -12.64 5.89 -11.16
N GLY A 103 -11.87 4.80 -11.10
CA GLY A 103 -11.24 4.18 -12.27
C GLY A 103 -10.23 5.10 -12.99
N ARG A 104 -9.77 6.19 -12.37
CA ARG A 104 -8.83 7.13 -13.00
C ARG A 104 -7.40 6.57 -13.02
N ASP A 105 -6.58 7.16 -13.89
CA ASP A 105 -5.13 6.88 -13.99
C ASP A 105 -4.80 5.39 -14.25
N GLY A 106 -5.66 4.71 -15.04
CA GLY A 106 -5.51 3.30 -15.38
C GLY A 106 -5.96 2.32 -14.29
N ALA A 107 -6.54 2.82 -13.19
CA ALA A 107 -7.17 1.96 -12.20
C ALA A 107 -8.51 1.42 -12.72
N LEU A 108 -8.84 0.19 -12.35
CA LEU A 108 -10.17 -0.39 -12.55
C LEU A 108 -11.18 0.23 -11.57
N LEU A 109 -12.46 0.21 -11.92
CA LEU A 109 -13.51 0.33 -10.91
C LEU A 109 -13.54 -0.95 -10.06
N TYR A 110 -13.98 -0.86 -8.79
CA TYR A 110 -14.12 -2.06 -7.94
C TYR A 110 -15.03 -3.12 -8.57
N SER A 111 -16.11 -2.70 -9.23
CA SER A 111 -17.00 -3.60 -9.98
C SER A 111 -16.29 -4.31 -11.13
N GLU A 112 -15.41 -3.64 -11.85
CA GLU A 112 -14.62 -4.23 -12.94
C GLU A 112 -13.57 -5.19 -12.38
N ALA A 113 -12.91 -4.81 -11.29
CA ALA A 113 -11.91 -5.66 -10.62
C ALA A 113 -12.50 -7.01 -10.17
N MET A 114 -13.74 -7.03 -9.70
CA MET A 114 -14.43 -8.28 -9.31
C MET A 114 -14.68 -9.25 -10.47
N HIS A 115 -14.57 -8.82 -11.72
CA HIS A 115 -14.63 -9.71 -12.89
C HIS A 115 -13.26 -10.34 -13.26
N ARG A 116 -12.17 -9.93 -12.62
CA ARG A 116 -10.82 -10.47 -12.84
C ARG A 116 -10.66 -11.82 -12.12
N ARG A 117 -10.91 -12.90 -12.84
CA ARG A 117 -10.90 -14.28 -12.31
C ARG A 117 -9.49 -14.84 -12.05
N ASP A 118 -8.46 -14.14 -12.45
CA ASP A 118 -7.05 -14.51 -12.39
C ASP A 118 -6.31 -13.89 -11.18
N VAL A 119 -6.96 -13.01 -10.42
CA VAL A 119 -6.38 -12.41 -9.21
C VAL A 119 -6.11 -13.48 -8.14
N GLN A 120 -4.89 -13.46 -7.63
CA GLN A 120 -4.40 -14.41 -6.63
C GLN A 120 -4.11 -13.73 -5.28
N ILE A 121 -3.77 -12.45 -5.29
CA ILE A 121 -3.48 -11.69 -4.07
C ILE A 121 -4.27 -10.38 -4.09
N ILE A 122 -4.93 -10.05 -2.99
CA ILE A 122 -5.61 -8.78 -2.80
C ILE A 122 -4.93 -8.01 -1.67
N ILE A 123 -4.71 -6.71 -1.88
CA ILE A 123 -4.07 -5.85 -0.88
C ILE A 123 -4.90 -4.58 -0.70
N ASN A 124 -5.45 -4.36 0.49
CA ASN A 124 -6.14 -3.12 0.81
C ASN A 124 -5.14 -2.06 1.25
N THR A 125 -5.06 -0.95 0.51
CA THR A 125 -4.26 0.24 0.86
C THR A 125 -5.13 1.46 1.14
N THR A 126 -6.45 1.27 1.25
CA THR A 126 -7.43 2.31 1.57
C THR A 126 -7.73 2.34 3.07
N PRO A 127 -8.37 3.42 3.56
CA PRO A 127 -8.89 3.45 4.94
C PRO A 127 -10.21 2.69 5.11
N CYS A 128 -10.71 1.96 4.11
CA CYS A 128 -11.96 1.20 4.22
C CYS A 128 -11.82 0.10 5.26
N GLY A 129 -12.78 0.01 6.16
CA GLY A 129 -12.75 -0.94 7.29
C GLY A 129 -11.98 -0.44 8.51
N MET A 130 -11.33 0.74 8.44
CA MET A 130 -10.64 1.37 9.58
C MET A 130 -11.65 2.01 10.53
N TYR A 131 -11.36 1.95 11.83
CA TYR A 131 -12.14 2.68 12.85
C TYR A 131 -12.24 4.18 12.51
N PRO A 132 -13.41 4.83 12.69
CA PRO A 132 -14.63 4.29 13.29
C PRO A 132 -15.56 3.54 12.31
N ASN A 133 -15.26 3.52 11.01
CA ASN A 133 -16.13 2.94 9.97
C ASN A 133 -15.82 1.45 9.73
N VAL A 134 -15.78 0.67 10.82
CA VAL A 134 -15.60 -0.78 10.77
C VAL A 134 -16.78 -1.47 10.06
N GLY A 135 -16.56 -2.68 9.54
CA GLY A 135 -17.59 -3.45 8.82
C GLY A 135 -17.77 -3.06 7.36
N GLN A 136 -17.02 -2.07 6.84
CA GLN A 136 -17.00 -1.75 5.43
C GLN A 136 -16.03 -2.65 4.66
N CYS A 137 -16.45 -3.11 3.46
CA CYS A 137 -15.65 -3.89 2.56
C CYS A 137 -15.85 -3.40 1.12
N LEU A 138 -14.77 -3.21 0.36
CA LEU A 138 -14.82 -2.66 -0.99
C LEU A 138 -15.15 -3.69 -2.06
N ILE A 139 -14.77 -4.94 -1.82
CA ILE A 139 -14.93 -6.07 -2.73
C ILE A 139 -15.23 -7.33 -1.93
N ASP A 140 -15.86 -8.31 -2.55
CA ASP A 140 -16.08 -9.62 -1.93
C ASP A 140 -14.97 -10.60 -2.34
N PRO A 141 -14.09 -11.05 -1.42
CA PRO A 141 -13.04 -12.02 -1.71
C PRO A 141 -13.54 -13.30 -2.39
N LYS A 142 -14.74 -13.76 -2.07
CA LYS A 142 -15.37 -14.97 -2.65
C LYS A 142 -15.56 -14.90 -4.16
N THR A 143 -15.50 -13.69 -4.75
CA THR A 143 -15.62 -13.54 -6.21
C THR A 143 -14.33 -13.93 -6.97
N PHE A 144 -13.21 -14.16 -6.26
CA PHE A 144 -11.91 -14.46 -6.86
C PHE A 144 -11.54 -15.94 -6.68
N PRO A 145 -11.80 -16.80 -7.68
CA PRO A 145 -11.66 -18.25 -7.53
C PRO A 145 -10.22 -18.75 -7.39
N ARG A 146 -9.24 -17.88 -7.62
CA ARG A 146 -7.81 -18.17 -7.50
C ARG A 146 -7.14 -17.43 -6.35
N LEU A 147 -7.93 -16.85 -5.45
CA LEU A 147 -7.41 -16.08 -4.33
C LEU A 147 -6.58 -16.99 -3.40
N GLU A 148 -5.36 -16.57 -3.11
CA GLU A 148 -4.41 -17.29 -2.24
C GLU A 148 -4.12 -16.50 -0.96
N ALA A 149 -4.15 -15.15 -1.05
CA ALA A 149 -3.85 -14.30 0.09
C ALA A 149 -4.59 -12.95 0.03
N VAL A 150 -4.92 -12.44 1.20
CA VAL A 150 -5.41 -11.08 1.39
C VAL A 150 -4.55 -10.38 2.45
N LEU A 151 -4.05 -9.20 2.13
CA LEU A 151 -3.32 -8.34 3.07
C LEU A 151 -4.07 -7.02 3.25
N ASP A 152 -3.99 -6.46 4.44
CA ASP A 152 -4.59 -5.16 4.75
C ASP A 152 -3.60 -4.28 5.49
N VAL A 153 -3.44 -3.02 5.07
CA VAL A 153 -2.58 -2.05 5.78
C VAL A 153 -3.32 -1.36 6.93
N VAL A 154 -4.61 -1.58 7.07
CA VAL A 154 -5.39 -1.15 8.23
C VAL A 154 -5.01 -2.01 9.43
N TYR A 155 -4.67 -1.38 10.55
CA TYR A 155 -4.28 -2.06 11.79
C TYR A 155 -5.28 -1.84 12.95
N ASN A 156 -6.26 -0.97 12.76
CA ASN A 156 -7.33 -0.75 13.73
C ASN A 156 -8.70 -0.70 13.01
N PRO A 157 -9.52 -1.75 13.13
CA PRO A 157 -9.34 -2.97 13.93
C PRO A 157 -8.20 -3.86 13.41
N PHE A 158 -7.73 -4.79 14.23
CA PHE A 158 -6.70 -5.76 13.84
C PHE A 158 -7.17 -6.72 12.74
N ARG A 159 -8.47 -7.02 12.68
CA ARG A 159 -9.12 -7.79 11.62
C ARG A 159 -10.23 -6.93 11.02
N THR A 160 -10.03 -6.51 9.78
CA THR A 160 -11.03 -5.76 9.00
C THR A 160 -12.09 -6.71 8.44
N GLU A 161 -13.22 -6.17 8.00
CA GLU A 161 -14.27 -6.95 7.34
C GLU A 161 -13.73 -7.69 6.10
N LEU A 162 -12.78 -7.09 5.37
CA LEU A 162 -12.12 -7.73 4.23
C LEU A 162 -11.36 -8.99 4.64
N LEU A 163 -10.59 -8.93 5.74
CA LEU A 163 -9.83 -10.09 6.26
C LEU A 163 -10.78 -11.16 6.78
N LEU A 164 -11.82 -10.78 7.53
CA LEU A 164 -12.82 -11.72 8.05
C LEU A 164 -13.50 -12.49 6.92
N ARG A 165 -13.91 -11.82 5.85
CA ARG A 165 -14.51 -12.49 4.69
C ARG A 165 -13.53 -13.38 3.92
N ALA A 166 -12.26 -13.01 3.90
CA ALA A 166 -11.22 -13.82 3.25
C ALA A 166 -10.93 -15.11 4.02
N GLU A 167 -11.01 -15.08 5.36
CA GLU A 167 -10.87 -16.27 6.19
C GLU A 167 -12.00 -17.31 6.00
N ASP A 168 -13.17 -16.86 5.51
CA ASP A 168 -14.33 -17.70 5.20
C ASP A 168 -14.29 -18.28 3.76
N CYS A 169 -13.20 -18.04 2.99
CA CYS A 169 -12.96 -18.57 1.66
C CYS A 169 -12.03 -19.78 1.71
#